data_f6c79460d14c263fcfd88dfd09ef7b84
#
_entry.id   f6c79460d14c263fcfd88dfd09ef7b84
#
_cell.length_a   1.000
_cell.length_b   1.000
_cell.length_c   1.000
_cell.angle_alpha   90.00
_cell.angle_beta   90.00
_cell.angle_gamma   90.00
#
_symmetry.space_group_name_H-M   'P 1'
#
loop_
_entity.id
_entity.type
_entity.pdbx_description
1 polymer ?
#
loop_
_entity_poly.entity_id
_entity_poly.type
_entity_poly.pdbx_seq_one_letter_code
_entity_poly.pdbx_strand_id
1 'polypeptide(L)'
;SIIAGIELANQVLEFNYTEEEKLQIATAIEGHPDNVAPSLMGGCVIGHFDGEVDWLKVPVEGITFLAVVPNFELKTSEARAALPKQFSFKESVHASSVANVSVAAICQQDWNLLGKMMKKDHFHQPYRKPLVPHYDKLTGYLENEVYGTFLSGAGPTIIAIVEDDIVENNLDEW
;
A
#
# COMPACT_ATOMS: atom_id res chain seq x y z
N SER A 1 4.76 -10.28 -11.04
CA SER A 1 5.21 -10.94 -12.29
C SER A 1 6.36 -10.19 -12.98
N ILE A 2 6.36 -8.84 -13.00
CA ILE A 2 7.45 -8.04 -13.61
C ILE A 2 8.80 -8.37 -12.96
N ILE A 3 8.91 -8.27 -11.64
CA ILE A 3 10.16 -8.58 -10.91
C ILE A 3 10.64 -9.99 -11.21
N ALA A 4 9.75 -10.99 -11.17
CA ALA A 4 10.11 -12.37 -11.47
C ALA A 4 10.66 -12.54 -12.91
N GLY A 5 10.08 -11.80 -13.86
CA GLY A 5 10.57 -11.79 -15.25
C GLY A 5 11.96 -11.17 -15.39
N ILE A 6 12.19 -10.04 -14.69
CA ILE A 6 13.48 -9.35 -14.67
C ILE A 6 14.56 -10.23 -14.01
N GLU A 7 14.24 -10.86 -12.86
CA GLU A 7 15.16 -11.77 -12.17
C GLU A 7 15.53 -12.97 -13.04
N LEU A 8 14.54 -13.59 -13.68
CA LEU A 8 14.79 -14.70 -14.59
C LEU A 8 15.68 -14.30 -15.77
N ALA A 9 15.36 -13.18 -16.42
CA ALA A 9 16.18 -12.66 -17.54
C ALA A 9 17.60 -12.32 -17.09
N ASN A 10 17.74 -11.68 -15.91
CA ASN A 10 19.04 -11.34 -15.34
C ASN A 10 19.92 -12.58 -15.11
N GLN A 11 19.31 -13.65 -14.58
CA GLN A 11 20.03 -14.91 -14.35
C GLN A 11 20.38 -15.65 -15.65
N VAL A 12 19.41 -15.80 -16.56
CA VAL A 12 19.58 -16.59 -17.79
C VAL A 12 20.52 -15.91 -18.77
N LEU A 13 20.49 -14.58 -18.83
CA LEU A 13 21.29 -13.79 -19.78
C LEU A 13 22.57 -13.20 -19.15
N GLU A 14 22.82 -13.50 -17.89
CA GLU A 14 24.02 -13.07 -17.14
C GLU A 14 24.28 -11.55 -17.18
N PHE A 15 23.20 -10.74 -17.14
CA PHE A 15 23.32 -9.26 -17.23
C PHE A 15 23.99 -8.63 -16.00
N ASN A 16 23.91 -9.28 -14.85
CA ASN A 16 24.45 -8.81 -13.57
C ASN A 16 23.91 -7.43 -13.13
N TYR A 17 22.67 -7.13 -13.42
CA TYR A 17 22.02 -5.90 -12.95
C TYR A 17 21.98 -5.82 -11.43
N THR A 18 22.28 -4.63 -10.91
CA THR A 18 22.08 -4.27 -9.52
C THR A 18 20.59 -4.21 -9.16
N GLU A 19 20.25 -4.21 -7.86
CA GLU A 19 18.86 -4.04 -7.43
C GLU A 19 18.27 -2.70 -7.90
N GLU A 20 19.09 -1.64 -7.91
CA GLU A 20 18.69 -0.31 -8.38
C GLU A 20 18.36 -0.29 -9.87
N GLU A 21 19.19 -0.91 -10.71
CA GLU A 21 18.93 -1.05 -12.14
C GLU A 21 17.67 -1.88 -12.41
N LYS A 22 17.47 -2.98 -11.68
CA LYS A 22 16.26 -3.80 -11.78
C LYS A 22 15.02 -3.00 -11.37
N LEU A 23 15.12 -2.20 -10.30
CA LEU A 23 14.02 -1.35 -9.84
C LEU A 23 13.67 -0.29 -10.90
N GLN A 24 14.67 0.35 -11.48
CA GLN A 24 14.47 1.32 -12.55
C GLN A 24 13.74 0.69 -13.74
N ILE A 25 14.21 -0.48 -14.21
CA ILE A 25 13.57 -1.21 -15.32
C ILE A 25 12.13 -1.60 -14.95
N ALA A 26 11.93 -2.14 -13.77
CA ALA A 26 10.60 -2.56 -13.30
C ALA A 26 9.62 -1.39 -13.22
N THR A 27 10.08 -0.26 -12.69
CA THR A 27 9.26 0.95 -12.55
C THR A 27 8.94 1.57 -13.91
N ALA A 28 9.88 1.57 -14.84
CA ALA A 28 9.64 2.03 -16.21
C ALA A 28 8.58 1.19 -16.95
N ILE A 29 8.49 -0.12 -16.66
CA ILE A 29 7.47 -1.02 -17.22
C ILE A 29 6.11 -0.80 -16.55
N GLU A 30 6.07 -0.70 -15.21
CA GLU A 30 4.83 -0.57 -14.41
C GLU A 30 4.25 0.85 -14.47
N GLY A 31 5.11 1.86 -14.61
CA GLY A 31 4.78 3.28 -14.61
C GLY A 31 4.82 3.94 -13.22
N HIS A 32 5.00 3.17 -12.14
CA HIS A 32 5.13 3.66 -10.77
C HIS A 32 5.82 2.61 -9.88
N PRO A 33 6.54 3.02 -8.79
CA PRO A 33 7.33 2.11 -7.97
C PRO A 33 6.54 1.34 -6.91
N ASP A 34 5.31 1.72 -6.60
CA ASP A 34 4.56 1.34 -5.39
C ASP A 34 4.47 -0.17 -5.14
N ASN A 35 4.35 -0.97 -6.21
CA ASN A 35 4.27 -2.43 -6.12
C ASN A 35 5.61 -3.10 -6.42
N VAL A 36 6.37 -2.57 -7.38
CA VAL A 36 7.61 -3.22 -7.83
C VAL A 36 8.74 -3.00 -6.83
N ALA A 37 8.81 -1.84 -6.17
CA ALA A 37 9.83 -1.56 -5.18
C ALA A 37 9.74 -2.52 -3.97
N PRO A 38 8.61 -2.66 -3.26
CA PRO A 38 8.53 -3.60 -2.16
C PRO A 38 8.58 -5.07 -2.60
N SER A 39 8.19 -5.39 -3.85
CA SER A 39 8.35 -6.75 -4.40
C SER A 39 9.81 -7.13 -4.63
N LEU A 40 10.67 -6.17 -4.94
CA LEU A 40 12.11 -6.38 -5.14
C LEU A 40 12.87 -6.28 -3.82
N MET A 41 12.65 -5.20 -3.06
CA MET A 41 13.41 -4.84 -1.87
C MET A 41 12.89 -5.50 -0.58
N GLY A 42 11.63 -5.92 -0.57
CA GLY A 42 10.93 -6.33 0.65
C GLY A 42 10.67 -5.19 1.63
N GLY A 43 9.78 -5.41 2.61
CA GLY A 43 9.46 -4.44 3.65
C GLY A 43 8.65 -3.24 3.16
N CYS A 44 8.71 -2.14 3.89
CA CYS A 44 8.05 -0.89 3.55
C CYS A 44 9.00 -0.01 2.73
N VAL A 45 8.60 0.31 1.50
CA VAL A 45 9.37 1.17 0.60
C VAL A 45 8.53 2.39 0.22
N ILE A 46 9.10 3.57 0.40
CA ILE A 46 8.53 4.84 -0.01
C ILE A 46 9.29 5.29 -1.26
N GLY A 47 8.58 5.54 -2.35
CA GLY A 47 9.21 5.83 -3.63
C GLY A 47 8.54 6.98 -4.38
N HIS A 48 9.33 7.63 -5.24
CA HIS A 48 8.93 8.63 -6.20
C HIS A 48 9.46 8.25 -7.59
N PHE A 49 8.76 8.63 -8.65
CA PHE A 49 9.19 8.38 -10.02
C PHE A 49 8.79 9.53 -10.93
N ASP A 50 9.77 10.12 -11.57
CA ASP A 50 9.61 11.14 -12.62
C ASP A 50 10.54 10.91 -13.84
N GLY A 51 10.93 9.63 -14.06
CA GLY A 51 11.91 9.19 -15.04
C GLY A 51 13.08 8.48 -14.37
N GLU A 52 13.39 8.86 -13.16
CA GLU A 52 14.29 8.19 -12.22
C GLU A 52 13.50 7.77 -10.97
N VAL A 53 13.91 6.69 -10.30
CA VAL A 53 13.26 6.22 -9.07
C VAL A 53 14.07 6.68 -7.86
N ASP A 54 13.48 7.58 -7.07
CA ASP A 54 13.96 7.88 -5.71
C ASP A 54 13.22 7.01 -4.71
N TRP A 55 13.93 6.38 -3.80
CA TRP A 55 13.29 5.48 -2.83
C TRP A 55 14.00 5.43 -1.47
N LEU A 56 13.22 5.10 -0.45
CA LEU A 56 13.70 4.84 0.90
C LEU A 56 13.02 3.58 1.44
N LYS A 57 13.81 2.69 2.04
CA LYS A 57 13.28 1.55 2.81
C LYS A 57 13.19 1.96 4.27
N VAL A 58 12.00 1.77 4.85
CA VAL A 58 11.71 2.13 6.23
C VAL A 58 11.50 0.85 7.04
N PRO A 59 12.12 0.72 8.22
CA PRO A 59 11.86 -0.39 9.12
C PRO A 59 10.40 -0.33 9.62
N VAL A 60 9.75 -1.48 9.67
CA VAL A 60 8.39 -1.66 10.20
C VAL A 60 8.46 -2.82 11.18
N GLU A 61 8.15 -2.55 12.45
CA GLU A 61 8.24 -3.50 13.56
C GLU A 61 7.02 -3.37 14.47
N GLY A 62 6.71 -4.43 15.23
CA GLY A 62 5.64 -4.45 16.23
C GLY A 62 4.23 -4.45 15.66
N ILE A 63 4.08 -4.73 14.36
CA ILE A 63 2.77 -4.82 13.71
C ILE A 63 2.69 -5.98 12.73
N THR A 64 1.52 -6.55 12.65
CA THR A 64 1.13 -7.57 11.67
C THR A 64 0.07 -7.01 10.72
N PHE A 65 0.12 -7.46 9.45
CA PHE A 65 -0.87 -7.13 8.43
C PHE A 65 -1.83 -8.30 8.24
N LEU A 66 -3.08 -8.10 8.60
CA LEU A 66 -4.16 -9.04 8.33
C LEU A 66 -4.81 -8.72 6.99
N ALA A 67 -4.76 -9.66 6.05
CA ALA A 67 -5.36 -9.52 4.74
C ALA A 67 -6.72 -10.21 4.68
N VAL A 68 -7.78 -9.44 4.45
CA VAL A 68 -9.12 -9.98 4.18
C VAL A 68 -9.35 -9.95 2.68
N VAL A 69 -9.34 -11.13 2.07
CA VAL A 69 -9.49 -11.31 0.63
C VAL A 69 -10.93 -11.70 0.31
N PRO A 70 -11.75 -10.80 -0.26
CA PRO A 70 -13.13 -11.11 -0.61
C PRO A 70 -13.21 -12.06 -1.81
N ASN A 71 -14.31 -12.81 -1.88
CA ASN A 71 -14.54 -13.76 -2.96
C ASN A 71 -15.19 -13.11 -4.20
N PHE A 72 -14.63 -11.98 -4.64
CA PHE A 72 -14.96 -11.35 -5.91
C PHE A 72 -13.76 -10.58 -6.45
N GLU A 73 -13.74 -10.35 -7.75
CA GLU A 73 -12.68 -9.62 -8.42
C GLU A 73 -13.11 -8.16 -8.68
N LEU A 74 -12.22 -7.20 -8.38
CA LEU A 74 -12.35 -5.80 -8.78
C LEU A 74 -11.22 -5.47 -9.77
N LYS A 75 -11.61 -5.15 -11.01
CA LYS A 75 -10.63 -4.79 -12.03
C LYS A 75 -9.94 -3.47 -11.68
N THR A 76 -8.63 -3.42 -11.79
CA THR A 76 -7.84 -2.20 -11.54
C THR A 76 -8.31 -1.02 -12.41
N SER A 77 -8.77 -1.29 -13.65
CA SER A 77 -9.33 -0.26 -14.54
C SER A 77 -10.60 0.37 -13.97
N GLU A 78 -11.48 -0.41 -13.34
CA GLU A 78 -12.71 0.08 -12.70
C GLU A 78 -12.38 0.92 -11.47
N ALA A 79 -11.46 0.45 -10.63
CA ALA A 79 -10.99 1.17 -9.45
C ALA A 79 -10.28 2.49 -9.82
N ARG A 80 -9.56 2.53 -10.95
CA ARG A 80 -8.97 3.76 -11.49
C ARG A 80 -10.02 4.71 -12.06
N ALA A 81 -11.04 4.18 -12.74
CA ALA A 81 -12.13 5.00 -13.32
C ALA A 81 -12.98 5.70 -12.25
N ALA A 82 -13.02 5.17 -11.02
CA ALA A 82 -13.72 5.79 -9.90
C ALA A 82 -13.02 7.02 -9.34
N LEU A 83 -11.72 7.22 -9.63
CA LEU A 83 -10.96 8.36 -9.12
C LEU A 83 -11.34 9.66 -9.84
N PRO A 84 -11.36 10.81 -9.12
CA PRO A 84 -11.61 12.10 -9.74
C PRO A 84 -10.47 12.47 -10.70
N LYS A 85 -10.82 13.19 -11.77
CA LYS A 85 -9.83 13.65 -12.76
C LYS A 85 -8.98 14.82 -12.27
N GLN A 86 -9.43 15.54 -11.26
CA GLN A 86 -8.76 16.70 -10.72
C GLN A 86 -9.20 16.96 -9.27
N PHE A 87 -8.33 17.64 -8.53
CA PHE A 87 -8.59 18.15 -7.18
C PHE A 87 -8.43 19.66 -7.16
N SER A 88 -9.18 20.34 -6.31
CA SER A 88 -8.89 21.74 -6.00
C SER A 88 -7.55 21.88 -5.28
N PHE A 89 -6.96 23.07 -5.33
CA PHE A 89 -5.70 23.33 -4.61
C PHE A 89 -5.83 23.03 -3.11
N LYS A 90 -6.97 23.39 -2.49
CA LYS A 90 -7.24 23.12 -1.08
C LYS A 90 -7.26 21.61 -0.77
N GLU A 91 -7.91 20.82 -1.61
CA GLU A 91 -7.95 19.36 -1.47
C GLU A 91 -6.57 18.74 -1.66
N SER A 92 -5.80 19.21 -2.62
CA SER A 92 -4.43 18.75 -2.85
C SER A 92 -3.51 19.04 -1.65
N VAL A 93 -3.62 20.24 -1.06
CA VAL A 93 -2.87 20.60 0.17
C VAL A 93 -3.28 19.69 1.33
N HIS A 94 -4.57 19.42 1.50
CA HIS A 94 -5.05 18.52 2.55
C HIS A 94 -4.50 17.11 2.35
N ALA A 95 -4.66 16.55 1.15
CA ALA A 95 -4.20 15.19 0.83
C ALA A 95 -2.67 15.05 1.00
N SER A 96 -1.91 16.05 0.53
CA SER A 96 -0.45 16.08 0.72
C SER A 96 -0.07 16.11 2.20
N SER A 97 -0.76 16.90 3.02
CA SER A 97 -0.48 16.97 4.46
C SER A 97 -0.76 15.63 5.16
N VAL A 98 -1.85 14.95 4.79
CA VAL A 98 -2.17 13.59 5.30
C VAL A 98 -1.08 12.60 4.90
N ALA A 99 -0.65 12.60 3.64
CA ALA A 99 0.42 11.72 3.15
C ALA A 99 1.74 11.97 3.89
N ASN A 100 2.14 13.24 4.06
CA ASN A 100 3.37 13.59 4.78
C ASN A 100 3.35 13.12 6.24
N VAL A 101 2.22 13.30 6.95
CA VAL A 101 2.08 12.85 8.34
C VAL A 101 2.03 11.33 8.40
N SER A 102 1.43 10.63 7.41
CA SER A 102 1.45 9.17 7.34
C SER A 102 2.87 8.63 7.20
N VAL A 103 3.68 9.19 6.31
CA VAL A 103 5.09 8.81 6.15
C VAL A 103 5.87 9.06 7.43
N ALA A 104 5.70 10.23 8.06
CA ALA A 104 6.37 10.54 9.33
C ALA A 104 5.94 9.57 10.44
N ALA A 105 4.67 9.19 10.52
CA ALA A 105 4.16 8.21 11.47
C ALA A 105 4.80 6.81 11.26
N ILE A 106 4.94 6.36 10.02
CA ILE A 106 5.63 5.11 9.69
C ILE A 106 7.10 5.18 10.15
N CYS A 107 7.81 6.26 9.81
CA CYS A 107 9.21 6.45 10.21
C CYS A 107 9.42 6.48 11.73
N GLN A 108 8.43 6.96 12.48
CA GLN A 108 8.45 7.01 13.95
C GLN A 108 7.80 5.77 14.59
N GLN A 109 7.25 4.86 13.80
CA GLN A 109 6.47 3.70 14.27
C GLN A 109 5.28 4.11 15.17
N ASP A 110 4.71 5.29 14.94
CA ASP A 110 3.47 5.74 15.58
C ASP A 110 2.26 5.21 14.82
N TRP A 111 1.93 3.94 15.09
CA TRP A 111 0.84 3.22 14.43
C TRP A 111 -0.54 3.82 14.75
N ASN A 112 -0.70 4.40 15.93
CA ASN A 112 -1.93 5.11 16.29
C ASN A 112 -2.14 6.37 15.42
N LEU A 113 -1.08 7.15 15.20
CA LEU A 113 -1.14 8.32 14.32
C LEU A 113 -1.35 7.88 12.87
N LEU A 114 -0.67 6.82 12.42
CA LEU A 114 -0.87 6.25 11.08
C LEU A 114 -2.34 5.88 10.87
N GLY A 115 -2.95 5.13 11.78
CA GLY A 115 -4.36 4.75 11.70
C GLY A 115 -5.32 5.94 11.62
N LYS A 116 -5.03 7.03 12.36
CA LYS A 116 -5.79 8.30 12.24
C LYS A 116 -5.63 8.94 10.85
N MET A 117 -4.45 8.88 10.25
CA MET A 117 -4.20 9.43 8.92
C MET A 117 -4.85 8.56 7.84
N MET A 118 -4.83 7.23 7.96
CA MET A 118 -5.49 6.31 7.03
C MET A 118 -7.00 6.60 6.90
N LYS A 119 -7.67 6.95 8.00
CA LYS A 119 -9.09 7.37 8.00
C LYS A 119 -9.32 8.70 7.26
N LYS A 120 -8.26 9.48 7.00
CA LYS A 120 -8.29 10.79 6.33
C LYS A 120 -7.79 10.74 4.89
N ASP A 121 -7.56 9.55 4.33
CA ASP A 121 -7.19 9.43 2.92
C ASP A 121 -8.19 10.19 2.04
N HIS A 122 -7.68 10.99 1.15
CA HIS A 122 -8.46 11.85 0.26
C HIS A 122 -8.26 11.52 -1.21
N PHE A 123 -7.24 10.71 -1.54
CA PHE A 123 -6.93 10.39 -2.93
C PHE A 123 -7.59 9.10 -3.43
N HIS A 124 -7.77 8.10 -2.57
CA HIS A 124 -8.09 6.74 -3.01
C HIS A 124 -9.33 6.16 -2.35
N GLN A 125 -9.32 5.96 -1.04
CA GLN A 125 -10.34 5.21 -0.33
C GLN A 125 -11.76 5.79 -0.47
N PRO A 126 -12.01 7.11 -0.39
CA PRO A 126 -13.35 7.65 -0.53
C PRO A 126 -14.05 7.28 -1.84
N TYR A 127 -13.26 7.11 -2.91
CA TYR A 127 -13.77 6.81 -4.25
C TYR A 127 -13.83 5.31 -4.53
N ARG A 128 -12.97 4.51 -3.92
CA ARG A 128 -12.88 3.06 -4.13
C ARG A 128 -13.75 2.26 -3.18
N LYS A 129 -13.98 2.73 -1.96
CA LYS A 129 -14.86 2.09 -0.97
C LYS A 129 -16.22 1.66 -1.52
N PRO A 130 -16.95 2.49 -2.30
CA PRO A 130 -18.26 2.10 -2.85
C PRO A 130 -18.20 0.88 -3.79
N LEU A 131 -17.01 0.56 -4.31
CA LEU A 131 -16.80 -0.62 -5.17
C LEU A 131 -16.57 -1.91 -4.35
N VAL A 132 -16.46 -1.80 -3.02
CA VAL A 132 -16.23 -2.92 -2.10
C VAL A 132 -17.40 -3.01 -1.12
N PRO A 133 -18.47 -3.78 -1.46
CA PRO A 133 -19.76 -3.75 -0.73
C PRO A 133 -19.70 -4.05 0.76
N HIS A 134 -18.66 -4.76 1.21
CA HIS A 134 -18.51 -5.18 2.60
C HIS A 134 -17.50 -4.31 3.38
N TYR A 135 -16.95 -3.26 2.76
CA TYR A 135 -15.89 -2.47 3.36
C TYR A 135 -16.29 -1.92 4.73
N ASP A 136 -17.37 -1.14 4.79
CA ASP A 136 -17.79 -0.48 6.04
C ASP A 136 -18.22 -1.48 7.13
N LYS A 137 -18.84 -2.59 6.72
CA LYS A 137 -19.21 -3.64 7.67
C LYS A 137 -17.98 -4.30 8.28
N LEU A 138 -17.01 -4.65 7.45
CA LEU A 138 -15.78 -5.31 7.90
C LEU A 138 -14.93 -4.39 8.77
N THR A 139 -14.71 -3.15 8.31
CA THR A 139 -13.91 -2.18 9.06
C THR A 139 -14.56 -1.79 10.38
N GLY A 140 -15.89 -1.78 10.44
CA GLY A 140 -16.64 -1.56 11.68
C GLY A 140 -16.46 -2.67 12.73
N TYR A 141 -16.34 -3.93 12.30
CA TYR A 141 -16.02 -5.03 13.24
C TYR A 141 -14.61 -4.91 13.83
N LEU A 142 -13.66 -4.43 13.03
CA LEU A 142 -12.25 -4.35 13.41
C LEU A 142 -11.88 -3.04 14.13
N GLU A 143 -12.76 -2.04 14.17
CA GLU A 143 -12.42 -0.66 14.56
C GLU A 143 -11.73 -0.50 15.92
N ASN A 144 -12.03 -1.37 16.88
CA ASN A 144 -11.47 -1.29 18.23
C ASN A 144 -10.24 -2.19 18.45
N GLU A 145 -9.91 -3.02 17.48
CA GLU A 145 -8.88 -4.05 17.60
C GLU A 145 -7.68 -3.80 16.67
N VAL A 146 -7.76 -2.75 15.86
CA VAL A 146 -6.73 -2.47 14.85
C VAL A 146 -6.28 -1.01 14.92
N TYR A 147 -5.04 -0.75 14.55
CA TYR A 147 -4.55 0.62 14.35
C TYR A 147 -5.27 1.31 13.20
N GLY A 148 -5.54 0.60 12.13
CA GLY A 148 -6.27 1.11 10.98
C GLY A 148 -6.48 0.05 9.90
N THR A 149 -7.35 0.39 8.93
CA THR A 149 -7.68 -0.45 7.78
C THR A 149 -7.54 0.34 6.49
N PHE A 150 -7.15 -0.34 5.40
CA PHE A 150 -7.03 0.28 4.09
C PHE A 150 -7.25 -0.74 2.97
N LEU A 151 -7.58 -0.25 1.77
CA LEU A 151 -7.63 -1.07 0.58
C LEU A 151 -6.20 -1.37 0.09
N SER A 152 -5.89 -2.63 -0.15
CA SER A 152 -4.63 -3.03 -0.76
C SER A 152 -4.63 -2.62 -2.24
N GLY A 153 -3.87 -1.60 -2.58
CA GLY A 153 -3.80 -1.05 -3.93
C GLY A 153 -5.19 -0.63 -4.46
N ALA A 154 -5.63 -1.24 -5.55
CA ALA A 154 -6.95 -0.97 -6.13
C ALA A 154 -8.12 -1.58 -5.33
N GLY A 155 -7.86 -2.48 -4.39
CA GLY A 155 -8.82 -3.37 -3.77
C GLY A 155 -9.03 -4.65 -4.64
N PRO A 156 -10.01 -5.52 -4.30
CA PRO A 156 -10.97 -5.41 -3.20
C PRO A 156 -10.43 -5.88 -1.85
N THR A 157 -9.18 -6.39 -1.79
CA THR A 157 -8.55 -6.84 -0.55
C THR A 157 -8.45 -5.68 0.43
N ILE A 158 -8.83 -5.93 1.68
CA ILE A 158 -8.71 -4.98 2.79
C ILE A 158 -7.57 -5.48 3.68
N ILE A 159 -6.68 -4.57 4.06
CA ILE A 159 -5.62 -4.83 5.03
C ILE A 159 -5.98 -4.14 6.34
N ALA A 160 -5.84 -4.86 7.43
CA ALA A 160 -5.87 -4.30 8.78
C ALA A 160 -4.46 -4.34 9.38
N ILE A 161 -4.07 -3.28 10.06
CA ILE A 161 -2.81 -3.19 10.81
C ILE A 161 -3.13 -3.47 12.27
N VAL A 162 -2.56 -4.53 12.81
CA VAL A 162 -2.74 -4.97 14.20
C VAL A 162 -1.41 -5.02 14.94
N GLU A 163 -1.45 -4.99 16.25
CA GLU A 163 -0.30 -5.27 17.09
C GLU A 163 0.08 -6.76 16.99
N ASP A 164 1.38 -7.07 16.99
CA ASP A 164 1.84 -8.46 16.83
C ASP A 164 1.28 -9.38 17.90
N ASP A 165 1.18 -8.92 19.16
CA ASP A 165 0.68 -9.68 20.29
C ASP A 165 -0.80 -10.12 20.15
N ILE A 166 -1.60 -9.38 19.40
CA ILE A 166 -3.02 -9.71 19.17
C ILE A 166 -3.15 -10.96 18.30
N VAL A 167 -2.29 -11.12 17.32
CA VAL A 167 -2.33 -12.26 16.39
C VAL A 167 -1.91 -13.55 17.09
N GLU A 168 -0.86 -13.47 17.90
CA GLU A 168 -0.34 -14.64 18.62
C GLU A 168 -1.34 -15.21 19.65
N ASN A 169 -2.15 -14.34 20.24
CA ASN A 169 -3.10 -14.72 21.29
C ASN A 169 -4.49 -15.14 20.77
N ASN A 170 -4.86 -14.81 19.53
CA ASN A 170 -6.22 -14.98 19.01
C ASN A 170 -6.29 -15.74 17.68
N LEU A 171 -5.23 -16.45 17.26
CA LEU A 171 -5.18 -17.20 16.00
C LEU A 171 -6.32 -18.22 15.82
N ASP A 172 -6.90 -18.71 16.91
CA ASP A 172 -7.99 -19.69 16.90
C ASP A 172 -9.39 -19.04 16.82
N GLU A 173 -9.51 -17.72 16.95
CA GLU A 173 -10.78 -16.99 16.95
C GLU A 173 -11.06 -16.20 15.67
N TRP A 174 -10.08 -16.12 14.75
CA TRP A 174 -10.15 -15.45 13.46
C TRP A 174 -10.28 -16.46 12.31
#